data_882f40f1fd7864cdeddbe400270516de
#
_entry.id   882f40f1fd7864cdeddbe400270516de
#
_cell.length_a   1.000
_cell.length_b   1.000
_cell.length_c   1.000
_cell.angle_alpha   90.00
_cell.angle_beta   90.00
_cell.angle_gamma   90.00
#
_symmetry.space_group_name_H-M   'P 1'
#
loop_
_entity.id
_entity.type
_entity.pdbx_description
1 polymer ?
#
loop_
_entity_poly.entity_id
_entity_poly.type
_entity_poly.pdbx_seq_one_letter_code
_entity_poly.pdbx_strand_id
1 'polypeptide(L)'
;MAVLETENLSRNFGGLAALNHVSIEFRKNEILGILGPNGAGKTTLINVIAGIYLPTEGRILFHGQDISELPAHQRCRLGIARTFQLVRPLPGLTLLENVMVGSLFGKGLGQKEARRRAAQLCEFLGLSGVTRDITRMTVLEIKKMEIARALATQPKLLFLDEVMAGLNSDETREMIDLVKKIHSRGITIGIVEHVMRVIRELTDRVVVLDWGEFLAAGPYEEVSNDPRVITAYLGEEA
;
A
#
# COMPACT_ATOMS: atom_id res chain seq x y z
N MET A 1 12.52 15.48 -0.14
CA MET A 1 12.95 14.84 -1.40
C MET A 1 11.95 13.74 -1.69
N ALA A 2 11.32 13.78 -2.84
CA ALA A 2 10.30 12.79 -3.22
C ALA A 2 10.94 11.43 -3.55
N VAL A 3 10.28 10.36 -3.12
CA VAL A 3 10.61 8.98 -3.49
C VAL A 3 9.85 8.60 -4.75
N LEU A 4 8.58 9.06 -4.84
CA LEU A 4 7.74 8.86 -6.00
C LEU A 4 6.93 10.12 -6.26
N GLU A 5 6.78 10.46 -7.54
CA GLU A 5 5.94 11.56 -8.02
C GLU A 5 5.08 11.08 -9.18
N THR A 6 3.85 11.56 -9.24
CA THR A 6 2.99 11.42 -10.41
C THR A 6 2.78 12.79 -11.03
N GLU A 7 2.87 12.88 -12.35
CA GLU A 7 2.66 14.11 -13.12
C GLU A 7 1.50 13.93 -14.08
N ASN A 8 0.39 14.63 -13.82
CA ASN A 8 -0.84 14.59 -14.64
C ASN A 8 -1.30 13.16 -14.98
N LEU A 9 -1.23 12.28 -13.96
CA LEU A 9 -1.50 10.86 -14.13
C LEU A 9 -2.98 10.63 -14.41
N SER A 10 -3.29 10.01 -15.55
CA SER A 10 -4.65 9.63 -15.94
C SER A 10 -4.76 8.14 -16.21
N ARG A 11 -5.91 7.56 -15.89
CA ARG A 11 -6.24 6.18 -16.24
C ARG A 11 -7.71 6.04 -16.61
N ASN A 12 -7.95 5.65 -17.86
CA ASN A 12 -9.28 5.39 -18.40
C ASN A 12 -9.55 3.90 -18.54
N PHE A 13 -10.79 3.49 -18.26
CA PHE A 13 -11.32 2.16 -18.52
C PHE A 13 -12.52 2.31 -19.47
N GLY A 14 -12.28 2.16 -20.78
CA GLY A 14 -13.28 2.53 -21.79
C GLY A 14 -13.65 3.99 -21.68
N GLY A 15 -14.92 4.29 -21.46
CA GLY A 15 -15.43 5.67 -21.30
C GLY A 15 -15.32 6.24 -19.87
N LEU A 16 -14.86 5.44 -18.88
CA LEU A 16 -14.73 5.89 -17.49
C LEU A 16 -13.31 6.37 -17.22
N ALA A 17 -13.16 7.65 -16.87
CA ALA A 17 -11.92 8.21 -16.35
C ALA A 17 -11.81 7.88 -14.84
N ALA A 18 -11.07 6.84 -14.48
CA ALA A 18 -10.87 6.44 -13.09
C ALA A 18 -9.79 7.25 -12.37
N LEU A 19 -8.86 7.86 -13.13
CA LEU A 19 -7.94 8.91 -12.68
C LEU A 19 -7.88 9.98 -13.77
N ASN A 20 -7.88 11.24 -13.36
CA ASN A 20 -7.88 12.41 -14.25
C ASN A 20 -6.85 13.43 -13.76
N HIS A 21 -5.70 13.49 -14.44
CA HIS A 21 -4.60 14.44 -14.22
C HIS A 21 -4.10 14.52 -12.76
N VAL A 22 -4.02 13.39 -12.06
CA VAL A 22 -3.59 13.32 -10.66
C VAL A 22 -2.08 13.54 -10.54
N SER A 23 -1.68 14.61 -9.83
CA SER A 23 -0.29 14.93 -9.53
C SER A 23 -0.09 14.93 -8.02
N ILE A 24 0.66 13.95 -7.51
CA ILE A 24 0.97 13.78 -6.07
C ILE A 24 2.42 13.35 -5.89
N GLU A 25 2.96 13.61 -4.70
CA GLU A 25 4.29 13.17 -4.29
C GLU A 25 4.25 12.33 -3.03
N PHE A 26 5.10 11.31 -2.97
CA PHE A 26 5.44 10.55 -1.76
C PHE A 26 6.84 10.97 -1.31
N ARG A 27 6.94 11.57 -0.14
CA ARG A 27 8.21 12.04 0.41
C ARG A 27 8.97 10.89 1.08
N LYS A 28 10.28 11.00 1.10
CA LYS A 28 11.11 10.00 1.75
C LYS A 28 10.75 9.89 3.24
N ASN A 29 10.54 8.65 3.68
CA ASN A 29 10.26 8.35 5.08
C ASN A 29 9.03 9.11 5.62
N GLU A 30 7.94 9.15 4.84
CA GLU A 30 6.62 9.59 5.31
C GLU A 30 5.62 8.44 5.26
N ILE A 31 4.57 8.54 6.06
CA ILE A 31 3.32 7.78 5.91
C ILE A 31 2.29 8.72 5.29
N LEU A 32 2.00 8.52 4.01
CA LEU A 32 0.99 9.27 3.27
C LEU A 32 -0.35 8.54 3.28
N GLY A 33 -1.38 9.15 3.86
CA GLY A 33 -2.76 8.68 3.75
C GLY A 33 -3.36 9.03 2.39
N ILE A 34 -4.03 8.07 1.75
CA ILE A 34 -4.78 8.29 0.51
C ILE A 34 -6.25 8.12 0.84
N LEU A 35 -6.98 9.23 0.86
CA LEU A 35 -8.37 9.33 1.28
C LEU A 35 -9.28 9.64 0.10
N GLY A 36 -10.58 9.52 0.33
CA GLY A 36 -11.63 9.84 -0.64
C GLY A 36 -12.79 8.85 -0.52
N PRO A 37 -13.96 9.20 -1.05
CA PRO A 37 -15.12 8.34 -1.05
C PRO A 37 -14.91 7.04 -1.86
N ASN A 38 -15.89 6.14 -1.83
CA ASN A 38 -15.86 4.96 -2.67
C ASN A 38 -15.89 5.36 -4.15
N GLY A 39 -15.13 4.68 -4.99
CA GLY A 39 -15.03 5.09 -6.39
C GLY A 39 -14.12 6.29 -6.68
N ALA A 40 -13.56 6.98 -5.68
CA ALA A 40 -12.68 8.14 -5.87
C ALA A 40 -11.35 7.86 -6.61
N GLY A 41 -11.04 6.61 -6.95
CA GLY A 41 -9.83 6.26 -7.70
C GLY A 41 -8.63 5.81 -6.85
N LYS A 42 -8.74 5.72 -5.52
CA LYS A 42 -7.63 5.33 -4.60
C LYS A 42 -6.92 4.04 -5.00
N THR A 43 -7.67 2.96 -5.12
CA THR A 43 -7.12 1.65 -5.52
C THR A 43 -6.60 1.67 -6.96
N THR A 44 -7.23 2.44 -7.84
CA THR A 44 -6.73 2.65 -9.22
C THR A 44 -5.38 3.35 -9.20
N LEU A 45 -5.21 4.39 -8.39
CA LEU A 45 -3.93 5.11 -8.23
C LEU A 45 -2.83 4.15 -7.78
N ILE A 46 -3.07 3.36 -6.74
CA ILE A 46 -2.10 2.35 -6.26
C ILE A 46 -1.80 1.32 -7.36
N ASN A 47 -2.82 0.84 -8.07
CA ASN A 47 -2.66 -0.14 -9.16
C ASN A 47 -1.81 0.42 -10.30
N VAL A 48 -2.01 1.69 -10.67
CA VAL A 48 -1.25 2.36 -11.72
C VAL A 48 0.19 2.59 -11.26
N ILE A 49 0.43 3.05 -10.02
CA ILE A 49 1.77 3.21 -9.46
C ILE A 49 2.51 1.87 -9.33
N ALA A 50 1.81 0.82 -8.91
CA ALA A 50 2.40 -0.53 -8.81
C ALA A 50 2.62 -1.22 -10.17
N GLY A 51 2.11 -0.66 -11.27
CA GLY A 51 2.28 -1.20 -12.63
C GLY A 51 1.35 -2.37 -12.97
N ILE A 52 0.26 -2.54 -12.23
CA ILE A 52 -0.83 -3.48 -12.57
C ILE A 52 -1.60 -2.95 -13.77
N TYR A 53 -1.80 -1.64 -13.82
CA TYR A 53 -2.29 -0.92 -14.99
C TYR A 53 -1.24 0.09 -15.43
N LEU A 54 -1.05 0.24 -16.73
CA LEU A 54 -0.26 1.35 -17.28
C LEU A 54 -1.11 2.63 -17.25
N PRO A 55 -0.51 3.81 -17.07
CA PRO A 55 -1.24 5.07 -17.24
C PRO A 55 -1.76 5.21 -18.68
N THR A 56 -2.87 5.93 -18.84
CA THR A 56 -3.35 6.35 -20.16
C THR A 56 -2.61 7.62 -20.59
N GLU A 57 -2.35 8.51 -19.62
CA GLU A 57 -1.60 9.75 -19.81
C GLU A 57 -0.80 10.08 -18.55
N GLY A 58 0.16 10.99 -18.68
CA GLY A 58 1.01 11.44 -17.58
C GLY A 58 2.19 10.53 -17.31
N ARG A 59 2.91 10.80 -16.23
CA ARG A 59 4.15 10.10 -15.88
C ARG A 59 4.21 9.72 -14.42
N ILE A 60 5.02 8.69 -14.12
CA ILE A 60 5.35 8.25 -12.78
C ILE A 60 6.86 8.26 -12.65
N LEU A 61 7.38 9.07 -11.75
CA LEU A 61 8.80 9.17 -11.47
C LEU A 61 9.11 8.48 -10.14
N PHE A 62 10.03 7.52 -10.14
CA PHE A 62 10.50 6.85 -8.92
C PHE A 62 11.98 7.14 -8.75
N HIS A 63 12.35 7.86 -7.68
CA HIS A 63 13.69 8.43 -7.49
C HIS A 63 14.18 9.23 -8.70
N GLY A 64 13.28 9.98 -9.35
CA GLY A 64 13.57 10.77 -10.54
C GLY A 64 13.66 9.98 -11.85
N GLN A 65 13.54 8.64 -11.81
CA GLN A 65 13.51 7.79 -13.01
C GLN A 65 12.06 7.60 -13.45
N ASP A 66 11.78 7.82 -14.73
CA ASP A 66 10.47 7.51 -15.31
C ASP A 66 10.26 5.98 -15.37
N ILE A 67 9.16 5.54 -14.73
CA ILE A 67 8.77 4.13 -14.65
C ILE A 67 7.40 3.87 -15.29
N SER A 68 6.83 4.84 -16.00
CA SER A 68 5.45 4.83 -16.49
C SER A 68 5.12 3.60 -17.33
N GLU A 69 6.05 3.13 -18.14
CA GLU A 69 5.87 1.97 -19.00
C GLU A 69 6.37 0.64 -18.40
N LEU A 70 7.00 0.69 -17.22
CA LEU A 70 7.53 -0.52 -16.59
C LEU A 70 6.41 -1.41 -16.03
N PRO A 71 6.42 -2.72 -16.29
CA PRO A 71 5.45 -3.65 -15.73
C PRO A 71 5.68 -3.86 -14.23
N ALA A 72 4.66 -4.36 -13.52
CA ALA A 72 4.64 -4.51 -12.07
C ALA A 72 5.86 -5.23 -11.48
N HIS A 73 6.33 -6.32 -12.13
CA HIS A 73 7.48 -7.06 -11.62
C HIS A 73 8.80 -6.26 -11.68
N GLN A 74 8.95 -5.34 -12.63
CA GLN A 74 10.13 -4.46 -12.69
C GLN A 74 10.03 -3.37 -11.63
N ARG A 75 8.85 -2.75 -11.46
CA ARG A 75 8.62 -1.76 -10.38
C ARG A 75 8.81 -2.39 -8.99
N CYS A 76 8.40 -3.64 -8.81
CA CYS A 76 8.67 -4.40 -7.57
C CYS A 76 10.18 -4.54 -7.32
N ARG A 77 10.96 -4.88 -8.34
CA ARG A 77 12.44 -4.99 -8.24
C ARG A 77 13.12 -3.66 -7.96
N LEU A 78 12.57 -2.54 -8.42
CA LEU A 78 13.04 -1.20 -8.10
C LEU A 78 12.77 -0.83 -6.64
N GLY A 79 11.74 -1.42 -6.01
CA GLY A 79 11.41 -1.23 -4.61
C GLY A 79 10.02 -0.68 -4.34
N ILE A 80 9.06 -0.86 -5.24
CA ILE A 80 7.64 -0.56 -5.02
C ILE A 80 6.92 -1.86 -4.70
N ALA A 81 6.32 -1.95 -3.50
CA ALA A 81 5.51 -3.11 -3.10
C ALA A 81 4.13 -2.66 -2.62
N ARG A 82 3.20 -3.59 -2.62
CA ARG A 82 1.85 -3.36 -2.08
C ARG A 82 1.28 -4.62 -1.42
N THR A 83 0.36 -4.41 -0.49
CA THR A 83 -0.62 -5.42 -0.09
C THR A 83 -1.84 -5.36 -1.01
N PHE A 84 -2.68 -6.37 -0.97
CA PHE A 84 -3.93 -6.42 -1.74
C PHE A 84 -5.12 -6.42 -0.79
N GLN A 85 -6.18 -5.70 -1.14
CA GLN A 85 -7.40 -5.62 -0.37
C GLN A 85 -7.98 -7.03 -0.06
N LEU A 86 -8.00 -7.91 -1.06
CA LEU A 86 -8.31 -9.33 -0.87
C LEU A 86 -7.01 -10.12 -0.75
N VAL A 87 -6.67 -10.49 0.47
CA VAL A 87 -5.49 -11.31 0.72
C VAL A 87 -5.67 -12.67 0.04
N ARG A 88 -4.73 -13.02 -0.83
CA ARG A 88 -4.69 -14.33 -1.50
C ARG A 88 -3.47 -15.11 -1.04
N PRO A 89 -3.61 -15.91 0.02
CA PRO A 89 -2.57 -16.85 0.38
C PRO A 89 -2.35 -17.82 -0.79
N LEU A 90 -1.11 -18.23 -1.00
CA LEU A 90 -0.78 -19.21 -2.03
C LEU A 90 -1.09 -20.60 -1.46
N PRO A 91 -2.10 -21.30 -1.97
CA PRO A 91 -2.51 -22.60 -1.44
C PRO A 91 -1.41 -23.65 -1.67
N GLY A 92 -1.31 -24.60 -0.75
CA GLY A 92 -0.29 -25.66 -0.81
C GLY A 92 1.10 -25.23 -0.35
N LEU A 93 1.28 -23.94 0.01
CA LEU A 93 2.50 -23.42 0.62
C LEU A 93 2.29 -23.16 2.12
N THR A 94 3.32 -23.43 2.91
CA THR A 94 3.37 -23.03 4.33
C THR A 94 3.43 -21.51 4.48
N LEU A 95 3.20 -20.99 5.69
CA LEU A 95 3.39 -19.58 6.01
C LEU A 95 4.77 -19.07 5.57
N LEU A 96 5.83 -19.81 5.90
CA LEU A 96 7.21 -19.47 5.55
C LEU A 96 7.38 -19.36 4.02
N GLU A 97 6.89 -20.36 3.29
CA GLU A 97 7.01 -20.41 1.83
C GLU A 97 6.22 -19.28 1.15
N ASN A 98 5.03 -18.92 1.68
CA ASN A 98 4.28 -17.76 1.23
C ASN A 98 5.11 -16.46 1.32
N VAL A 99 5.86 -16.27 2.41
CA VAL A 99 6.73 -15.10 2.58
C VAL A 99 7.98 -15.20 1.69
N MET A 100 8.55 -16.41 1.53
CA MET A 100 9.74 -16.64 0.68
C MET A 100 9.52 -16.19 -0.77
N VAL A 101 8.31 -16.32 -1.31
CA VAL A 101 7.97 -15.90 -2.68
C VAL A 101 8.41 -14.46 -2.96
N GLY A 102 8.19 -13.54 -2.02
CA GLY A 102 8.62 -12.15 -2.16
C GLY A 102 10.14 -12.00 -2.33
N SER A 103 10.93 -12.77 -1.58
CA SER A 103 12.40 -12.76 -1.68
C SER A 103 12.91 -13.44 -2.95
N LEU A 104 12.31 -14.56 -3.33
CA LEU A 104 12.72 -15.35 -4.51
C LEU A 104 12.47 -14.55 -5.80
N PHE A 105 11.26 -14.04 -6.00
CA PHE A 105 10.84 -13.43 -7.27
C PHE A 105 11.00 -11.90 -7.27
N GLY A 106 10.87 -11.25 -6.12
CA GLY A 106 11.05 -9.80 -6.01
C GLY A 106 12.53 -9.38 -6.03
N LYS A 107 13.41 -10.15 -5.38
CA LYS A 107 14.85 -9.85 -5.30
C LYS A 107 15.76 -10.89 -5.97
N GLY A 108 15.21 -11.99 -6.45
CA GLY A 108 16.02 -13.03 -7.08
C GLY A 108 16.98 -13.74 -6.12
N LEU A 109 16.64 -13.80 -4.82
CA LEU A 109 17.48 -14.47 -3.83
C LEU A 109 17.45 -15.98 -4.02
N GLY A 110 18.58 -16.65 -3.71
CA GLY A 110 18.62 -18.10 -3.66
C GLY A 110 17.77 -18.66 -2.49
N GLN A 111 17.32 -19.92 -2.58
CA GLN A 111 16.40 -20.53 -1.62
C GLN A 111 16.85 -20.41 -0.15
N LYS A 112 18.13 -20.66 0.14
CA LYS A 112 18.67 -20.60 1.51
C LYS A 112 18.54 -19.20 2.11
N GLU A 113 18.86 -18.17 1.34
CA GLU A 113 18.78 -16.77 1.77
C GLU A 113 17.31 -16.30 1.86
N ALA A 114 16.48 -16.67 0.88
CA ALA A 114 15.04 -16.39 0.90
C ALA A 114 14.38 -16.99 2.16
N ARG A 115 14.71 -18.24 2.51
CA ARG A 115 14.21 -18.91 3.72
C ARG A 115 14.64 -18.19 5.00
N ARG A 116 15.93 -17.81 5.10
CA ARG A 116 16.47 -17.07 6.25
C ARG A 116 15.74 -15.74 6.43
N ARG A 117 15.60 -14.99 5.34
CA ARG A 117 14.91 -13.70 5.35
C ARG A 117 13.43 -13.83 5.70
N ALA A 118 12.73 -14.79 5.12
CA ALA A 118 11.32 -15.03 5.43
C ALA A 118 11.13 -15.37 6.92
N ALA A 119 11.99 -16.20 7.52
CA ALA A 119 11.93 -16.51 8.94
C ALA A 119 12.12 -15.25 9.82
N GLN A 120 13.10 -14.40 9.49
CA GLN A 120 13.33 -13.13 10.19
C GLN A 120 12.13 -12.17 10.07
N LEU A 121 11.46 -12.12 8.90
CA LEU A 121 10.28 -11.32 8.72
C LEU A 121 9.07 -11.88 9.49
N CYS A 122 8.89 -13.19 9.52
CA CYS A 122 7.85 -13.82 10.34
C CYS A 122 8.05 -13.49 11.83
N GLU A 123 9.28 -13.62 12.34
CA GLU A 123 9.62 -13.26 13.70
C GLU A 123 9.34 -11.76 13.98
N PHE A 124 9.81 -10.87 13.10
CA PHE A 124 9.59 -9.43 13.22
C PHE A 124 8.10 -9.04 13.30
N LEU A 125 7.24 -9.76 12.56
CA LEU A 125 5.81 -9.53 12.49
C LEU A 125 5.03 -10.31 13.57
N GLY A 126 5.72 -11.05 14.47
CA GLY A 126 5.09 -11.85 15.50
C GLY A 126 4.32 -13.07 14.95
N LEU A 127 4.71 -13.58 13.79
CA LEU A 127 4.12 -14.76 13.17
C LEU A 127 4.85 -16.02 13.66
N SER A 128 4.15 -16.88 14.40
CA SER A 128 4.65 -18.17 14.92
C SER A 128 4.18 -19.35 14.06
N GLY A 129 4.78 -20.53 14.27
CA GLY A 129 4.39 -21.74 13.57
C GLY A 129 4.57 -21.65 12.06
N VAL A 130 5.74 -21.19 11.62
CA VAL A 130 6.05 -20.86 10.21
C VAL A 130 5.90 -22.03 9.21
N THR A 131 5.84 -23.28 9.70
CA THR A 131 5.62 -24.48 8.89
C THR A 131 4.14 -24.89 8.82
N ARG A 132 3.23 -24.17 9.51
CA ARG A 132 1.80 -24.51 9.53
C ARG A 132 1.14 -24.17 8.21
N ASP A 133 0.01 -24.84 7.96
CA ASP A 133 -0.88 -24.55 6.87
C ASP A 133 -1.56 -23.18 7.09
N ILE A 134 -1.65 -22.41 6.02
CA ILE A 134 -2.29 -21.07 6.00
C ILE A 134 -3.80 -21.13 6.29
N THR A 135 -4.47 -22.27 6.06
CA THR A 135 -5.91 -22.44 6.31
C THR A 135 -6.29 -22.33 7.79
N ARG A 136 -5.30 -22.44 8.69
CA ARG A 136 -5.48 -22.33 10.15
C ARG A 136 -5.09 -20.97 10.71
N MET A 137 -4.83 -19.99 9.87
CA MET A 137 -4.43 -18.66 10.28
C MET A 137 -5.66 -17.76 10.55
N THR A 138 -5.53 -16.91 11.55
CA THR A 138 -6.51 -15.83 11.82
C THR A 138 -6.43 -14.75 10.73
N VAL A 139 -7.43 -13.87 10.67
CA VAL A 139 -7.45 -12.73 9.73
C VAL A 139 -6.21 -11.85 9.94
N LEU A 140 -5.88 -11.53 11.19
CA LEU A 140 -4.70 -10.75 11.55
C LEU A 140 -3.41 -11.40 11.04
N GLU A 141 -3.24 -12.70 11.27
CA GLU A 141 -2.04 -13.43 10.83
C GLU A 141 -1.92 -13.48 9.30
N ILE A 142 -3.04 -13.64 8.60
CA ILE A 142 -3.07 -13.61 7.12
C ILE A 142 -2.63 -12.24 6.61
N LYS A 143 -3.13 -11.15 7.20
CA LYS A 143 -2.71 -9.77 6.86
C LYS A 143 -1.23 -9.52 7.17
N LYS A 144 -0.75 -9.98 8.33
CA LYS A 144 0.69 -9.91 8.66
C LYS A 144 1.55 -10.72 7.70
N MET A 145 1.10 -11.90 7.27
CA MET A 145 1.81 -12.71 6.26
C MET A 145 1.91 -11.96 4.93
N GLU A 146 0.86 -11.27 4.50
CA GLU A 146 0.88 -10.47 3.28
C GLU A 146 1.87 -9.31 3.37
N ILE A 147 1.87 -8.59 4.49
CA ILE A 147 2.86 -7.55 4.77
C ILE A 147 4.27 -8.15 4.77
N ALA A 148 4.48 -9.35 5.39
CA ALA A 148 5.75 -10.06 5.36
C ALA A 148 6.21 -10.35 3.94
N ARG A 149 5.31 -10.84 3.09
CA ARG A 149 5.57 -11.11 1.67
C ARG A 149 5.95 -9.86 0.90
N ALA A 150 5.26 -8.74 1.15
CA ALA A 150 5.60 -7.44 0.56
C ALA A 150 6.98 -6.95 1.06
N LEU A 151 7.26 -7.02 2.36
CA LEU A 151 8.56 -6.65 2.95
C LEU A 151 9.72 -7.54 2.46
N ALA A 152 9.43 -8.80 2.10
CA ALA A 152 10.42 -9.71 1.55
C ALA A 152 11.00 -9.24 0.22
N THR A 153 10.28 -8.37 -0.52
CA THR A 153 10.76 -7.71 -1.74
C THR A 153 11.71 -6.52 -1.46
N GLN A 154 11.99 -6.19 -0.18
CA GLN A 154 12.82 -5.04 0.24
C GLN A 154 12.33 -3.71 -0.35
N PRO A 155 11.09 -3.30 -0.06
CA PRO A 155 10.54 -2.10 -0.65
C PRO A 155 11.17 -0.83 -0.08
N LYS A 156 11.24 0.21 -0.91
CA LYS A 156 11.50 1.60 -0.53
C LYS A 156 10.18 2.37 -0.35
N LEU A 157 9.15 1.93 -1.10
CA LEU A 157 7.77 2.41 -1.00
C LEU A 157 6.84 1.20 -0.87
N LEU A 158 6.05 1.18 0.19
CA LEU A 158 5.08 0.13 0.49
C LEU A 158 3.67 0.71 0.52
N PHE A 159 2.78 0.20 -0.31
CA PHE A 159 1.36 0.50 -0.23
C PHE A 159 0.63 -0.51 0.66
N LEU A 160 -0.14 0.01 1.61
CA LEU A 160 -1.02 -0.75 2.49
C LEU A 160 -2.48 -0.40 2.13
N ASP A 161 -3.21 -1.35 1.56
CA ASP A 161 -4.56 -1.15 1.05
C ASP A 161 -5.56 -1.89 1.97
N GLU A 162 -6.27 -1.13 2.82
CA GLU A 162 -7.28 -1.60 3.78
C GLU A 162 -6.79 -2.75 4.69
N VAL A 163 -5.58 -2.61 5.22
CA VAL A 163 -4.98 -3.68 6.04
C VAL A 163 -5.63 -3.83 7.42
N MET A 164 -6.42 -2.84 7.86
CA MET A 164 -7.16 -2.89 9.14
C MET A 164 -8.58 -3.48 8.98
N ALA A 165 -9.08 -3.65 7.77
CA ALA A 165 -10.44 -4.16 7.52
C ALA A 165 -10.65 -5.54 8.15
N GLY A 166 -11.75 -5.71 8.92
CA GLY A 166 -12.10 -6.97 9.57
C GLY A 166 -11.32 -7.30 10.85
N LEU A 167 -10.46 -6.38 11.34
CA LEU A 167 -9.76 -6.51 12.62
C LEU A 167 -10.60 -5.90 13.75
N ASN A 168 -10.53 -6.50 14.95
CA ASN A 168 -11.08 -5.89 16.16
C ASN A 168 -10.17 -4.76 16.68
N SER A 169 -10.57 -4.09 17.76
CA SER A 169 -9.85 -2.92 18.29
C SER A 169 -8.42 -3.22 18.76
N ASP A 170 -8.20 -4.39 19.37
CA ASP A 170 -6.88 -4.78 19.87
C ASP A 170 -5.96 -5.20 18.72
N GLU A 171 -6.49 -5.95 17.76
CA GLU A 171 -5.80 -6.32 16.53
C GLU A 171 -5.44 -5.10 15.68
N THR A 172 -6.35 -4.11 15.61
CA THR A 172 -6.10 -2.84 14.92
C THR A 172 -4.96 -2.07 15.58
N ARG A 173 -4.91 -2.02 16.91
CA ARG A 173 -3.81 -1.39 17.65
C ARG A 173 -2.48 -2.09 17.38
N GLU A 174 -2.48 -3.43 17.42
CA GLU A 174 -1.29 -4.22 17.11
C GLU A 174 -0.79 -3.94 15.67
N MET A 175 -1.69 -3.83 14.71
CA MET A 175 -1.36 -3.50 13.33
C MET A 175 -0.82 -2.08 13.17
N ILE A 176 -1.39 -1.09 13.89
CA ILE A 176 -0.87 0.29 13.94
C ILE A 176 0.59 0.29 14.43
N ASP A 177 0.86 -0.38 15.55
CA ASP A 177 2.22 -0.47 16.10
C ASP A 177 3.17 -1.16 15.12
N LEU A 178 2.69 -2.16 14.40
CA LEU A 178 3.44 -2.86 13.38
C LEU A 178 3.78 -1.93 12.20
N VAL A 179 2.83 -1.14 11.70
CA VAL A 179 3.06 -0.16 10.63
C VAL A 179 4.09 0.88 11.06
N LYS A 180 4.01 1.40 12.31
CA LYS A 180 5.01 2.31 12.89
C LYS A 180 6.40 1.68 12.94
N LYS A 181 6.49 0.39 13.35
CA LYS A 181 7.77 -0.36 13.35
C LYS A 181 8.33 -0.59 11.93
N ILE A 182 7.48 -0.78 10.93
CA ILE A 182 7.91 -0.89 9.53
C ILE A 182 8.44 0.46 9.04
N HIS A 183 7.70 1.54 9.29
CA HIS A 183 8.08 2.90 8.92
C HIS A 183 9.42 3.32 9.56
N SER A 184 9.66 3.00 10.83
CA SER A 184 10.91 3.31 11.53
C SER A 184 12.15 2.64 10.91
N ARG A 185 11.99 1.67 10.00
CA ARG A 185 13.06 1.09 9.19
C ARG A 185 13.39 1.91 7.93
N GLY A 186 12.81 3.09 7.77
CA GLY A 186 13.06 4.01 6.66
C GLY A 186 12.27 3.68 5.39
N ILE A 187 11.18 2.91 5.50
CA ILE A 187 10.28 2.59 4.39
C ILE A 187 9.21 3.70 4.29
N THR A 188 9.09 4.30 3.13
CA THR A 188 7.97 5.21 2.82
C THR A 188 6.69 4.38 2.64
N ILE A 189 5.58 4.84 3.23
CA ILE A 189 4.31 4.11 3.21
C ILE A 189 3.21 4.96 2.59
N GLY A 190 2.46 4.40 1.64
CA GLY A 190 1.17 4.91 1.22
C GLY A 190 0.07 4.04 1.83
N ILE A 191 -0.87 4.62 2.57
CA ILE A 191 -1.93 3.86 3.23
C ILE A 191 -3.31 4.30 2.78
N VAL A 192 -4.16 3.34 2.42
CA VAL A 192 -5.61 3.54 2.21
C VAL A 192 -6.34 2.87 3.35
N GLU A 193 -7.15 3.63 4.07
CA GLU A 193 -7.98 3.15 5.18
C GLU A 193 -9.27 3.94 5.27
N HIS A 194 -10.32 3.30 5.79
CA HIS A 194 -11.63 3.92 6.02
C HIS A 194 -11.84 4.34 7.49
N VAL A 195 -10.98 3.87 8.39
CA VAL A 195 -11.07 4.20 9.81
C VAL A 195 -10.29 5.48 10.07
N MET A 196 -10.97 6.62 10.18
CA MET A 196 -10.34 7.94 10.33
C MET A 196 -9.39 8.03 11.52
N ARG A 197 -9.68 7.31 12.62
CA ARG A 197 -8.77 7.23 13.78
C ARG A 197 -7.41 6.64 13.40
N VAL A 198 -7.38 5.62 12.53
CA VAL A 198 -6.14 4.98 12.06
C VAL A 198 -5.33 5.96 11.22
N ILE A 199 -5.99 6.65 10.29
CA ILE A 199 -5.37 7.67 9.45
C ILE A 199 -4.74 8.77 10.30
N ARG A 200 -5.51 9.33 11.24
CA ARG A 200 -5.05 10.39 12.15
C ARG A 200 -3.84 9.97 12.98
N GLU A 201 -3.79 8.70 13.40
CA GLU A 201 -2.72 8.18 14.27
C GLU A 201 -1.45 7.81 13.50
N LEU A 202 -1.58 7.41 12.22
CA LEU A 202 -0.47 6.86 11.44
C LEU A 202 0.16 7.86 10.48
N THR A 203 -0.63 8.78 9.91
CA THR A 203 -0.17 9.56 8.76
C THR A 203 0.50 10.86 9.14
N ASP A 204 1.58 11.19 8.44
CA ASP A 204 2.22 12.51 8.52
C ASP A 204 1.45 13.54 7.69
N ARG A 205 0.85 13.08 6.59
CA ARG A 205 0.11 13.88 5.63
C ARG A 205 -0.94 13.00 4.95
N VAL A 206 -2.02 13.62 4.48
CA VAL A 206 -3.03 12.94 3.67
C VAL A 206 -3.21 13.63 2.32
N VAL A 207 -3.64 12.85 1.35
CA VAL A 207 -4.12 13.28 0.03
C VAL A 207 -5.54 12.79 -0.12
N VAL A 208 -6.44 13.65 -0.58
CA VAL A 208 -7.84 13.30 -0.86
C VAL A 208 -8.04 13.28 -2.37
N LEU A 209 -8.63 12.19 -2.84
CA LEU A 209 -9.14 12.05 -4.20
C LEU A 209 -10.66 12.09 -4.17
N ASP A 210 -11.24 12.67 -5.22
CA ASP A 210 -12.67 12.62 -5.49
C ASP A 210 -12.89 12.51 -7.00
N TRP A 211 -13.75 11.57 -7.43
CA TRP A 211 -14.05 11.30 -8.86
C TRP A 211 -12.81 11.15 -9.74
N GLY A 212 -11.74 10.57 -9.22
CA GLY A 212 -10.48 10.38 -9.94
C GLY A 212 -9.58 11.61 -10.00
N GLU A 213 -9.91 12.71 -9.33
CA GLU A 213 -9.16 13.96 -9.31
C GLU A 213 -8.54 14.22 -7.93
N PHE A 214 -7.47 15.02 -7.93
CA PHE A 214 -6.87 15.53 -6.69
C PHE A 214 -7.76 16.63 -6.11
N LEU A 215 -8.17 16.48 -4.84
CA LEU A 215 -9.02 17.44 -4.16
C LEU A 215 -8.24 18.31 -3.15
N ALA A 216 -7.49 17.70 -2.27
CA ALA A 216 -6.74 18.37 -1.20
C ALA A 216 -5.55 17.55 -0.73
N ALA A 217 -4.55 18.20 -0.13
CA ALA A 217 -3.47 17.54 0.60
C ALA A 217 -2.95 18.41 1.75
N GLY A 218 -2.55 17.77 2.85
CA GLY A 218 -2.02 18.45 4.03
C GLY A 218 -2.02 17.54 5.26
N PRO A 219 -1.72 18.08 6.45
CA PRO A 219 -1.97 17.39 7.70
C PRO A 219 -3.45 16.99 7.82
N TYR A 220 -3.72 15.83 8.43
CA TYR A 220 -5.09 15.30 8.55
C TYR A 220 -6.07 16.33 9.13
N GLU A 221 -5.67 17.05 10.19
CA GLU A 221 -6.53 18.02 10.89
C GLU A 221 -6.94 19.20 9.99
N GLU A 222 -6.09 19.63 9.07
CA GLU A 222 -6.41 20.69 8.12
C GLU A 222 -7.34 20.18 7.03
N VAL A 223 -7.00 19.03 6.44
CA VAL A 223 -7.73 18.45 5.32
C VAL A 223 -9.13 17.97 5.73
N SER A 224 -9.29 17.42 6.93
CA SER A 224 -10.59 16.97 7.44
C SER A 224 -11.59 18.12 7.70
N ASN A 225 -11.10 19.36 7.80
CA ASN A 225 -11.93 20.56 7.95
C ASN A 225 -12.11 21.35 6.64
N ASP A 226 -11.54 20.89 5.52
CA ASP A 226 -11.73 21.53 4.20
C ASP A 226 -13.20 21.34 3.75
N PRO A 227 -13.95 22.41 3.48
CA PRO A 227 -15.34 22.30 3.04
C PRO A 227 -15.54 21.43 1.80
N ARG A 228 -14.56 21.41 0.88
CA ARG A 228 -14.60 20.57 -0.33
C ARG A 228 -14.53 19.08 0.03
N VAL A 229 -13.66 18.74 0.99
CA VAL A 229 -13.52 17.36 1.49
C VAL A 229 -14.78 16.93 2.21
N ILE A 230 -15.33 17.78 3.09
CA ILE A 230 -16.58 17.49 3.79
C ILE A 230 -17.72 17.24 2.79
N THR A 231 -17.85 18.10 1.77
CA THR A 231 -18.88 17.94 0.72
C THR A 231 -18.72 16.64 -0.06
N ALA A 232 -17.48 16.25 -0.41
CA ALA A 232 -17.21 15.02 -1.13
C ALA A 232 -17.64 13.76 -0.35
N TYR A 233 -17.49 13.76 0.99
CA TYR A 233 -17.95 12.66 1.83
C TYR A 233 -19.43 12.67 2.15
N LEU A 234 -20.07 13.87 2.32
CA LEU A 234 -21.50 14.00 2.60
C LEU A 234 -22.37 13.83 1.35
N GLY A 235 -21.84 14.09 0.16
CA GLY A 235 -22.56 13.94 -1.11
C GLY A 235 -22.90 12.48 -1.46
N GLU A 236 -22.27 11.49 -0.79
CA GLU A 236 -22.59 10.07 -0.96
C GLU A 236 -23.79 9.60 -0.10
N GLU A 237 -24.22 10.37 0.89
CA GLU A 237 -25.34 10.02 1.80
C GLU A 237 -26.70 10.55 1.36
N ALA A 238 -26.82 11.16 0.16
CA ALA A 238 -28.05 11.76 -0.34
C ALA A 238 -28.74 10.93 -1.46
#